data_2c6c9dbb35c2b711cf07ac9511c98bf3
#
_entry.id   2c6c9dbb35c2b711cf07ac9511c98bf3
#
_cell.length_a   1.000
_cell.length_b   1.000
_cell.length_c   1.000
_cell.angle_alpha   90.00
_cell.angle_beta   90.00
_cell.angle_gamma   90.00
#
_symmetry.space_group_name_H-M   'P 1'
#
loop_
_entity.id
_entity.type
_entity.pdbx_description
1 polymer ?
#
loop_
_entity_poly.entity_id
_entity_poly.type
_entity_poly.pdbx_seq_one_letter_code
_entity_poly.pdbx_strand_id
1 'polypeptide(L)'
;MMLHYLVRSVGLNRGAPRIFLDGPLLRATGFRPGSRFDLQLDVQRCCIELVLASGGQRKTSSRKRSDAEESVIDINGRDVLRSFPAGMAVRIELYADRVLISPLASELARIARLRRLLTCEAQGWMSSASLAHGIGVMAKAAHLGFARKGMALRLVAAVELDARWIDQACERNDAWSQETMGIAAPLQEVVQDGALLRRIGLVDLVEAGLPCSGASRAGKAKRRLRCMEDHPEVGHLVVPALGLVQSCQPIAFMLENVTSYANEASAAILRFMLRDMAYDVHEVVLEATAFGAMEGRTRWFLVAVTCGIEWDVQHALEQHLQRFRPPARYVGELLDPVPLDDPSWRSFAYIGEKADRDALVGNCFSPQVVEAHSIEVPTLRKGYQKAGSTDPLLQHPSKPELRRQFTVAEHARFKGVPEHLVDGLSFTTGHQALGQSIAVEPVAWLFEVLAGALRDWAMAARANARDAFDLRPRVDRSAARAVTG
;
A
#
# COMPACT_ATOMS: atom_id res chain seq x y z
N MET A 1 -3.93 -12.22 36.32
CA MET A 1 -2.82 -12.56 35.42
C MET A 1 -3.35 -13.55 34.37
N MET A 2 -3.01 -13.39 33.08
CA MET A 2 -3.31 -14.36 32.04
C MET A 2 -2.43 -15.61 32.23
N LEU A 3 -3.03 -16.79 32.24
CA LEU A 3 -2.34 -18.06 32.43
C LEU A 3 -1.93 -18.69 31.11
N HIS A 4 -2.83 -18.68 30.12
CA HIS A 4 -2.60 -19.26 28.80
C HIS A 4 -3.28 -18.46 27.70
N TYR A 5 -2.70 -18.51 26.51
CA TYR A 5 -3.22 -17.94 25.27
C TYR A 5 -3.28 -19.02 24.19
N LEU A 6 -4.44 -19.23 23.57
CA LEU A 6 -4.67 -20.27 22.58
C LEU A 6 -5.31 -19.68 21.33
N VAL A 7 -5.03 -20.28 20.19
CA VAL A 7 -5.80 -20.07 18.96
C VAL A 7 -6.54 -21.36 18.62
N ARG A 8 -7.83 -21.25 18.32
CA ARG A 8 -8.69 -22.36 17.91
C ARG A 8 -9.61 -21.93 16.79
N SER A 9 -10.02 -22.88 15.95
CA SER A 9 -11.07 -22.64 14.97
C SER A 9 -12.44 -22.96 15.58
N VAL A 10 -13.42 -22.12 15.27
CA VAL A 10 -14.83 -22.39 15.60
C VAL A 10 -15.28 -23.60 14.81
N GLY A 11 -15.66 -24.67 15.49
CA GLY A 11 -16.15 -25.89 14.89
C GLY A 11 -17.63 -25.86 14.53
N LEU A 12 -18.13 -27.00 14.10
CA LEU A 12 -19.57 -27.25 13.87
C LEU A 12 -20.05 -28.38 14.76
N ASN A 13 -21.25 -28.24 15.33
CA ASN A 13 -21.98 -29.31 15.97
C ASN A 13 -23.45 -29.28 15.51
N ARG A 14 -23.89 -30.35 14.83
CA ARG A 14 -25.25 -30.45 14.27
C ARG A 14 -25.65 -29.23 13.43
N GLY A 15 -24.72 -28.71 12.63
CA GLY A 15 -24.94 -27.55 11.76
C GLY A 15 -24.98 -26.19 12.48
N ALA A 16 -24.60 -26.12 13.76
CA ALA A 16 -24.45 -24.87 14.51
C ALA A 16 -22.96 -24.62 14.87
N PRO A 17 -22.51 -23.36 14.95
CA PRO A 17 -21.15 -23.03 15.41
C PRO A 17 -20.91 -23.56 16.82
N ARG A 18 -19.67 -24.00 17.09
CA ARG A 18 -19.28 -24.57 18.37
C ARG A 18 -17.85 -24.16 18.75
N ILE A 19 -17.65 -23.74 19.99
CA ILE A 19 -16.34 -23.57 20.61
C ILE A 19 -16.20 -24.59 21.71
N PHE A 20 -15.22 -25.49 21.57
CA PHE A 20 -15.00 -26.59 22.48
C PHE A 20 -13.60 -26.49 23.09
N LEU A 21 -13.55 -26.38 24.43
CA LEU A 21 -12.33 -26.28 25.20
C LEU A 21 -12.23 -27.45 26.13
N ASP A 22 -11.15 -28.18 26.06
CA ASP A 22 -10.82 -29.31 26.95
C ASP A 22 -9.32 -29.38 27.20
N GLY A 23 -8.93 -30.27 28.09
CA GLY A 23 -7.54 -30.66 28.28
C GLY A 23 -6.79 -29.94 29.39
N PRO A 24 -5.47 -30.15 29.48
CA PRO A 24 -4.67 -29.77 30.66
C PRO A 24 -4.60 -28.27 30.88
N LEU A 25 -4.80 -27.45 29.86
CA LEU A 25 -4.73 -25.98 29.99
C LEU A 25 -5.86 -25.43 30.86
N LEU A 26 -7.05 -26.07 30.85
CA LEU A 26 -8.15 -25.69 31.73
C LEU A 26 -7.87 -26.07 33.21
N ARG A 27 -6.99 -27.04 33.49
CA ARG A 27 -6.66 -27.40 34.84
C ARG A 27 -5.99 -26.29 35.64
N ALA A 28 -5.26 -25.38 34.97
CA ALA A 28 -4.61 -24.23 35.60
C ALA A 28 -5.64 -23.15 35.99
N THR A 29 -6.88 -23.22 35.47
CA THR A 29 -7.96 -22.29 35.78
C THR A 29 -8.83 -22.83 36.93
N GLY A 30 -9.74 -22.00 37.44
CA GLY A 30 -10.75 -22.42 38.41
C GLY A 30 -11.96 -23.17 37.79
N PHE A 31 -11.97 -23.36 36.47
CA PHE A 31 -13.05 -24.10 35.78
C PHE A 31 -12.88 -25.62 35.98
N ARG A 32 -13.13 -26.10 37.18
CA ARG A 32 -13.12 -27.52 37.51
C ARG A 32 -14.37 -28.24 37.05
N PRO A 33 -14.37 -29.58 36.88
CA PRO A 33 -15.59 -30.32 36.67
C PRO A 33 -16.64 -29.94 37.72
N GLY A 34 -17.82 -29.53 37.24
CA GLY A 34 -18.91 -29.09 38.12
C GLY A 34 -18.91 -27.61 38.50
N SER A 35 -17.86 -26.86 38.26
CA SER A 35 -17.85 -25.41 38.50
C SER A 35 -18.93 -24.72 37.70
N ARG A 36 -19.59 -23.74 38.32
CA ARG A 36 -20.62 -22.92 37.63
C ARG A 36 -20.01 -21.63 37.10
N PHE A 37 -20.51 -21.15 36.00
CA PHE A 37 -20.07 -19.92 35.37
C PHE A 37 -21.21 -19.24 34.61
N ASP A 38 -21.09 -17.94 34.41
CA ASP A 38 -21.92 -17.15 33.51
C ASP A 38 -21.20 -16.87 32.21
N LEU A 39 -21.99 -16.74 31.11
CA LEU A 39 -21.51 -16.37 29.80
C LEU A 39 -22.03 -14.97 29.48
N GLN A 40 -21.14 -14.04 29.21
CA GLN A 40 -21.42 -12.67 28.80
C GLN A 40 -20.97 -12.46 27.36
N LEU A 41 -21.83 -11.90 26.53
CA LEU A 41 -21.55 -11.55 25.14
C LEU A 41 -21.44 -10.03 25.01
N ASP A 42 -20.23 -9.53 24.71
CA ASP A 42 -20.02 -8.14 24.32
C ASP A 42 -19.98 -8.04 22.79
N VAL A 43 -21.12 -7.62 22.23
CA VAL A 43 -21.28 -7.49 20.76
C VAL A 43 -20.42 -6.36 20.20
N GLN A 44 -20.19 -5.28 20.97
CA GLN A 44 -19.38 -4.14 20.51
C GLN A 44 -17.90 -4.51 20.39
N ARG A 45 -17.40 -5.26 21.36
CA ARG A 45 -16.02 -5.76 21.38
C ARG A 45 -15.84 -7.08 20.62
N CYS A 46 -16.93 -7.67 20.11
CA CYS A 46 -16.91 -9.00 19.48
C CYS A 46 -16.24 -10.03 20.40
N CYS A 47 -16.60 -10.10 21.67
CA CYS A 47 -16.00 -11.05 22.59
C CYS A 47 -17.05 -11.78 23.46
N ILE A 48 -16.69 -12.99 23.87
CA ILE A 48 -17.41 -13.80 24.84
C ILE A 48 -16.56 -13.89 26.08
N GLU A 49 -17.09 -13.53 27.23
CA GLU A 49 -16.45 -13.71 28.51
C GLU A 49 -17.20 -14.77 29.33
N LEU A 50 -16.45 -15.75 29.84
CA LEU A 50 -16.94 -16.75 30.78
C LEU A 50 -16.38 -16.39 32.15
N VAL A 51 -17.24 -16.17 33.12
CA VAL A 51 -16.82 -15.78 34.49
C VAL A 51 -17.32 -16.81 35.48
N LEU A 52 -16.41 -17.31 36.35
CA LEU A 52 -16.79 -18.22 37.43
C LEU A 52 -17.75 -17.52 38.41
N ALA A 53 -18.87 -18.15 38.68
CA ALA A 53 -19.88 -17.64 39.57
C ALA A 53 -20.57 -18.81 40.32
N SER A 54 -20.68 -18.74 41.64
CA SER A 54 -21.27 -19.81 42.46
C SER A 54 -22.71 -20.12 42.07
N GLY A 55 -23.48 -19.12 41.66
CA GLY A 55 -24.85 -19.22 41.13
C GLY A 55 -24.97 -19.26 39.60
N GLY A 56 -23.86 -19.39 38.87
CA GLY A 56 -23.85 -19.28 37.41
C GLY A 56 -24.78 -20.23 36.68
N GLN A 57 -25.31 -19.80 35.56
CA GLN A 57 -26.33 -20.52 34.78
C GLN A 57 -25.77 -21.74 34.04
N ARG A 58 -24.47 -21.75 33.74
CA ARG A 58 -23.77 -22.84 33.03
C ARG A 58 -22.88 -23.63 33.96
N LYS A 59 -22.56 -24.86 33.57
CA LYS A 59 -21.72 -25.77 34.35
C LYS A 59 -20.61 -26.33 33.48
N THR A 60 -19.38 -26.34 34.00
CA THR A 60 -18.26 -27.03 33.39
C THR A 60 -18.51 -28.54 33.44
N SER A 61 -18.52 -29.16 32.27
CA SER A 61 -18.66 -30.62 32.12
C SER A 61 -17.35 -31.33 32.41
N SER A 62 -17.44 -32.66 32.50
CA SER A 62 -16.23 -33.51 32.60
C SER A 62 -16.16 -34.52 31.45
N ARG A 63 -14.93 -34.88 31.11
CA ARG A 63 -14.62 -35.96 30.20
C ARG A 63 -13.56 -36.86 30.83
N LYS A 64 -13.82 -38.13 30.86
CA LYS A 64 -12.82 -39.12 31.31
C LYS A 64 -11.79 -39.33 30.18
N ARG A 65 -10.52 -39.12 30.48
CA ARG A 65 -9.41 -39.37 29.56
C ARG A 65 -8.31 -40.12 30.31
N SER A 66 -8.07 -41.35 29.93
CA SER A 66 -7.23 -42.30 30.69
C SER A 66 -7.74 -42.38 32.12
N ASP A 67 -6.91 -42.08 33.11
CA ASP A 67 -7.26 -42.18 34.56
C ASP A 67 -7.66 -40.82 35.17
N ALA A 68 -7.74 -39.75 34.41
CA ALA A 68 -8.08 -38.42 34.91
C ALA A 68 -9.40 -37.90 34.33
N GLU A 69 -10.15 -37.21 35.20
CA GLU A 69 -11.31 -36.42 34.80
C GLU A 69 -10.89 -35.03 34.34
N GLU A 70 -11.11 -34.70 33.10
CA GLU A 70 -10.75 -33.40 32.49
C GLU A 70 -11.96 -32.49 32.39
N SER A 71 -11.74 -31.20 32.68
CA SER A 71 -12.75 -30.14 32.51
C SER A 71 -13.04 -29.93 31.03
N VAL A 72 -14.33 -29.70 30.73
CA VAL A 72 -14.82 -29.39 29.39
C VAL A 72 -15.73 -28.17 29.45
N ILE A 73 -15.44 -27.17 28.62
CA ILE A 73 -16.31 -26.05 28.33
C ILE A 73 -16.80 -26.21 26.89
N ASP A 74 -18.10 -26.33 26.73
CA ASP A 74 -18.77 -26.49 25.43
C ASP A 74 -19.74 -25.33 25.21
N ILE A 75 -19.39 -24.45 24.28
CA ILE A 75 -20.23 -23.33 23.89
C ILE A 75 -20.75 -23.63 22.49
N ASN A 76 -22.05 -23.80 22.39
CA ASN A 76 -22.75 -24.04 21.13
C ASN A 76 -24.03 -23.21 21.07
N GLY A 77 -24.55 -23.02 19.86
CA GLY A 77 -25.78 -22.27 19.64
C GLY A 77 -25.60 -21.09 18.71
N ARG A 78 -26.56 -20.96 17.77
CA ARG A 78 -26.49 -19.91 16.72
C ARG A 78 -26.60 -18.51 17.33
N ASP A 79 -27.37 -18.33 18.38
CA ASP A 79 -27.59 -17.01 18.99
C ASP A 79 -26.34 -16.53 19.73
N VAL A 80 -25.70 -17.41 20.51
CA VAL A 80 -24.47 -17.08 21.28
C VAL A 80 -23.29 -16.86 20.37
N LEU A 81 -23.16 -17.69 19.33
CA LEU A 81 -22.02 -17.67 18.40
C LEU A 81 -22.36 -17.02 17.05
N ARG A 82 -23.39 -16.17 16.99
CA ARG A 82 -23.77 -15.51 15.73
C ARG A 82 -22.65 -14.68 15.09
N SER A 83 -21.78 -14.09 15.91
CA SER A 83 -20.59 -13.32 15.47
C SER A 83 -19.33 -14.18 15.30
N PHE A 84 -19.44 -15.50 15.52
CA PHE A 84 -18.33 -16.45 15.45
C PHE A 84 -18.70 -17.61 14.51
N PRO A 85 -18.69 -17.39 13.20
CA PRO A 85 -19.06 -18.43 12.25
C PRO A 85 -18.08 -19.61 12.28
N ALA A 86 -18.57 -20.78 11.87
CA ALA A 86 -17.74 -21.97 11.77
C ALA A 86 -16.57 -21.74 10.80
N GLY A 87 -15.39 -22.24 11.17
CA GLY A 87 -14.14 -22.03 10.45
C GLY A 87 -13.39 -20.75 10.86
N MET A 88 -14.02 -19.82 11.57
CA MET A 88 -13.35 -18.62 12.08
C MET A 88 -12.30 -19.00 13.11
N ALA A 89 -11.09 -18.42 12.98
CA ALA A 89 -10.08 -18.53 14.02
C ALA A 89 -10.35 -17.54 15.15
N VAL A 90 -10.30 -18.01 16.39
CA VAL A 90 -10.49 -17.21 17.59
C VAL A 90 -9.31 -17.37 18.53
N ARG A 91 -9.01 -16.33 19.25
CA ARG A 91 -8.08 -16.34 20.38
C ARG A 91 -8.86 -16.60 21.66
N ILE A 92 -8.26 -17.37 22.55
CA ILE A 92 -8.83 -17.77 23.82
C ILE A 92 -7.77 -17.46 24.89
N GLU A 93 -8.11 -16.54 25.77
CA GLU A 93 -7.28 -16.14 26.88
C GLU A 93 -7.82 -16.76 28.15
N LEU A 94 -6.99 -17.57 28.83
CA LEU A 94 -7.35 -18.27 30.06
C LEU A 94 -6.78 -17.52 31.26
N TYR A 95 -7.64 -17.19 32.20
CA TYR A 95 -7.31 -16.62 33.49
C TYR A 95 -7.74 -17.58 34.60
N ALA A 96 -7.40 -17.30 35.87
CA ALA A 96 -7.75 -18.15 36.98
C ALA A 96 -9.28 -18.27 37.18
N ASP A 97 -10.00 -17.19 36.97
CA ASP A 97 -11.43 -17.01 37.25
C ASP A 97 -12.29 -16.74 36.01
N ARG A 98 -11.68 -16.56 34.85
CA ARG A 98 -12.41 -16.24 33.61
C ARG A 98 -11.71 -16.77 32.36
N VAL A 99 -12.49 -16.89 31.31
CA VAL A 99 -12.05 -17.19 29.95
C VAL A 99 -12.58 -16.12 29.00
N LEU A 100 -11.69 -15.50 28.21
CA LEU A 100 -12.05 -14.53 27.20
C LEU A 100 -11.84 -15.15 25.82
N ILE A 101 -12.88 -15.07 24.97
CA ILE A 101 -12.85 -15.59 23.59
C ILE A 101 -13.15 -14.43 22.66
N SER A 102 -12.27 -14.18 21.70
CA SER A 102 -12.40 -13.09 20.74
C SER A 102 -11.81 -13.48 19.37
N PRO A 103 -12.19 -12.81 18.29
CA PRO A 103 -11.50 -12.95 17.01
C PRO A 103 -10.01 -12.70 17.12
N LEU A 104 -9.23 -13.15 16.14
CA LEU A 104 -7.81 -12.80 16.05
C LEU A 104 -7.64 -11.28 15.97
N ALA A 105 -6.46 -10.79 16.37
CA ALA A 105 -6.16 -9.36 16.33
C ALA A 105 -6.28 -8.78 14.91
N SER A 106 -5.86 -9.53 13.90
CA SER A 106 -6.01 -9.14 12.48
C SER A 106 -7.48 -8.99 12.06
N GLU A 107 -8.35 -9.87 12.54
CA GLU A 107 -9.79 -9.80 12.25
C GLU A 107 -10.45 -8.61 12.96
N LEU A 108 -10.09 -8.34 14.21
CA LEU A 108 -10.56 -7.15 14.92
C LEU A 108 -10.10 -5.87 14.23
N ALA A 109 -8.86 -5.83 13.76
CA ALA A 109 -8.33 -4.72 13.00
C ALA A 109 -9.07 -4.54 11.67
N ARG A 110 -9.37 -5.63 10.95
CA ARG A 110 -10.20 -5.62 9.73
C ARG A 110 -11.57 -5.00 9.99
N ILE A 111 -12.27 -5.47 11.01
CA ILE A 111 -13.58 -4.94 11.40
C ILE A 111 -13.49 -3.44 11.74
N ALA A 112 -12.45 -3.03 12.47
CA ALA A 112 -12.25 -1.62 12.82
C ALA A 112 -12.02 -0.75 11.57
N ARG A 113 -11.24 -1.23 10.58
CA ARG A 113 -11.02 -0.54 9.30
C ARG A 113 -12.32 -0.39 8.50
N LEU A 114 -13.13 -1.45 8.40
CA LEU A 114 -14.42 -1.39 7.71
C LEU A 114 -15.41 -0.43 8.39
N ARG A 115 -15.47 -0.41 9.72
CA ARG A 115 -16.27 0.57 10.47
C ARG A 115 -15.81 2.01 10.21
N ARG A 116 -14.50 2.22 10.17
CA ARG A 116 -13.92 3.53 9.87
C ARG A 116 -14.24 3.99 8.45
N LEU A 117 -14.25 3.07 7.46
CA LEU A 117 -14.66 3.38 6.09
C LEU A 117 -16.09 3.91 6.01
N LEU A 118 -17.04 3.34 6.78
CA LEU A 118 -18.41 3.84 6.87
C LEU A 118 -18.46 5.28 7.42
N THR A 119 -17.58 5.62 8.36
CA THR A 119 -17.46 6.97 8.89
C THR A 119 -16.86 7.91 7.84
N CYS A 120 -15.80 7.50 7.16
CA CYS A 120 -15.16 8.28 6.08
C CYS A 120 -16.13 8.62 4.95
N GLU A 121 -16.93 7.64 4.52
CA GLU A 121 -17.94 7.85 3.47
C GLU A 121 -19.01 8.84 3.93
N ALA A 122 -19.46 8.77 5.20
CA ALA A 122 -20.44 9.69 5.76
C ALA A 122 -19.94 11.12 5.83
N GLN A 123 -18.68 11.33 6.15
CA GLN A 123 -18.08 12.67 6.28
C GLN A 123 -17.52 13.20 4.96
N GLY A 124 -17.39 12.35 3.91
CA GLY A 124 -16.92 12.74 2.58
C GLY A 124 -15.40 12.93 2.47
N TRP A 125 -14.61 12.46 3.46
CA TRP A 125 -13.16 12.56 3.42
C TRP A 125 -12.47 11.40 4.14
N MET A 126 -11.20 11.16 3.78
CA MET A 126 -10.30 10.19 4.40
C MET A 126 -8.97 10.85 4.75
N SER A 127 -8.33 10.38 5.82
CA SER A 127 -6.95 10.74 6.15
C SER A 127 -5.95 9.95 5.31
N SER A 128 -4.82 10.57 4.93
CA SER A 128 -3.75 9.90 4.22
C SER A 128 -2.38 10.16 4.85
N ALA A 129 -1.45 9.21 4.68
CA ALA A 129 -0.05 9.37 5.00
C ALA A 129 0.82 8.88 3.84
N SER A 130 1.93 9.57 3.62
CA SER A 130 2.85 9.35 2.50
C SER A 130 4.24 8.95 3.00
N LEU A 131 4.78 7.86 2.47
CA LEU A 131 6.09 7.32 2.84
C LEU A 131 7.07 7.42 1.67
N ALA A 132 8.28 7.91 1.95
CA ALA A 132 9.25 8.31 0.94
C ALA A 132 8.64 9.33 -0.03
N HIS A 133 8.12 10.40 0.58
CA HIS A 133 7.21 11.38 -0.02
C HIS A 133 7.81 12.12 -1.23
N GLY A 134 9.13 12.37 -1.23
CA GLY A 134 9.76 13.26 -2.20
C GLY A 134 9.11 14.64 -2.18
N ILE A 135 8.81 15.20 -3.34
CA ILE A 135 8.01 16.43 -3.46
C ILE A 135 6.49 16.19 -3.49
N GLY A 136 6.04 14.97 -3.15
CA GLY A 136 4.63 14.64 -2.96
C GLY A 136 3.80 14.42 -4.22
N VAL A 137 4.43 14.04 -5.35
CA VAL A 137 3.68 13.81 -6.60
C VAL A 137 2.66 12.68 -6.47
N MET A 138 2.97 11.62 -5.68
CA MET A 138 2.03 10.52 -5.47
C MET A 138 0.86 10.94 -4.58
N ALA A 139 1.10 11.71 -3.52
CA ALA A 139 0.04 12.29 -2.69
C ALA A 139 -0.88 13.21 -3.51
N LYS A 140 -0.31 14.05 -4.40
CA LYS A 140 -1.10 14.85 -5.35
C LYS A 140 -1.97 13.99 -6.27
N ALA A 141 -1.42 12.92 -6.83
CA ALA A 141 -2.17 11.98 -7.67
C ALA A 141 -3.29 11.28 -6.88
N ALA A 142 -3.05 10.92 -5.62
CA ALA A 142 -4.04 10.33 -4.74
C ALA A 142 -5.21 11.31 -4.47
N HIS A 143 -4.90 12.57 -4.12
CA HIS A 143 -5.91 13.62 -3.94
C HIS A 143 -6.76 13.80 -5.19
N LEU A 144 -6.14 13.83 -6.37
CA LEU A 144 -6.84 13.97 -7.64
C LEU A 144 -7.77 12.77 -7.90
N GLY A 145 -7.28 11.54 -7.72
CA GLY A 145 -8.05 10.32 -7.96
C GLY A 145 -9.27 10.20 -7.04
N PHE A 146 -9.10 10.45 -5.74
CA PHE A 146 -10.19 10.43 -4.77
C PHE A 146 -11.20 11.54 -5.02
N ALA A 147 -10.75 12.76 -5.36
CA ALA A 147 -11.62 13.88 -5.69
C ALA A 147 -12.54 13.59 -6.90
N ARG A 148 -12.05 12.86 -7.92
CA ARG A 148 -12.85 12.41 -9.07
C ARG A 148 -14.04 11.52 -8.66
N LYS A 149 -13.97 10.89 -7.50
CA LYS A 149 -15.07 10.10 -6.91
C LYS A 149 -15.83 10.86 -5.81
N GLY A 150 -15.59 12.18 -5.66
CA GLY A 150 -16.27 13.01 -4.67
C GLY A 150 -15.88 12.71 -3.23
N MET A 151 -14.67 12.19 -2.99
CA MET A 151 -14.09 11.97 -1.67
C MET A 151 -12.81 12.79 -1.53
N ALA A 152 -12.72 13.62 -0.50
CA ALA A 152 -11.52 14.38 -0.23
C ALA A 152 -10.48 13.53 0.51
N LEU A 153 -9.19 13.78 0.26
CA LEU A 153 -8.11 13.29 1.11
C LEU A 153 -7.57 14.44 1.97
N ARG A 154 -7.11 14.09 3.17
CA ARG A 154 -6.36 14.98 4.06
C ARG A 154 -5.02 14.32 4.38
N LEU A 155 -3.94 14.89 3.88
CA LEU A 155 -2.60 14.42 4.18
C LEU A 155 -2.25 14.78 5.62
N VAL A 156 -2.20 13.80 6.52
CA VAL A 156 -1.91 14.03 7.95
C VAL A 156 -0.43 13.87 8.29
N ALA A 157 0.30 13.05 7.50
CA ALA A 157 1.73 12.85 7.70
C ALA A 157 2.44 12.57 6.37
N ALA A 158 3.61 13.19 6.19
CA ALA A 158 4.50 12.96 5.06
C ALA A 158 5.91 12.64 5.60
N VAL A 159 6.41 11.43 5.31
CA VAL A 159 7.73 10.98 5.76
C VAL A 159 8.70 10.96 4.57
N GLU A 160 9.80 11.66 4.71
CA GLU A 160 10.87 11.72 3.72
C GLU A 160 12.23 11.82 4.43
N LEU A 161 13.26 11.21 3.87
CA LEU A 161 14.60 11.26 4.45
C LEU A 161 15.27 12.63 4.28
N ASP A 162 15.07 13.24 3.14
CA ASP A 162 15.72 14.51 2.76
C ASP A 162 14.79 15.69 3.07
N ALA A 163 15.14 16.48 4.09
CA ALA A 163 14.35 17.64 4.52
C ALA A 163 14.02 18.63 3.40
N ARG A 164 14.92 18.77 2.40
CA ARG A 164 14.69 19.66 1.26
C ARG A 164 13.43 19.31 0.46
N TRP A 165 13.09 18.02 0.38
CA TRP A 165 11.86 17.59 -0.30
C TRP A 165 10.62 17.84 0.53
N ILE A 166 10.72 17.73 1.87
CA ILE A 166 9.65 18.12 2.79
C ILE A 166 9.37 19.63 2.68
N ASP A 167 10.44 20.45 2.69
CA ASP A 167 10.30 21.91 2.56
C ASP A 167 9.63 22.27 1.22
N GLN A 168 10.12 21.69 0.11
CA GLN A 168 9.53 21.91 -1.23
C GLN A 168 8.05 21.49 -1.27
N ALA A 169 7.72 20.33 -0.72
CA ALA A 169 6.34 19.84 -0.71
C ALA A 169 5.45 20.73 0.17
N CYS A 170 5.90 21.12 1.35
CA CYS A 170 5.16 22.01 2.26
C CYS A 170 4.83 23.36 1.61
N GLU A 171 5.79 23.92 0.85
CA GLU A 171 5.61 25.22 0.20
C GLU A 171 4.79 25.18 -1.09
N ARG A 172 4.87 24.08 -1.85
CA ARG A 172 4.42 24.03 -3.24
C ARG A 172 3.33 22.99 -3.54
N ASN A 173 3.16 22.00 -2.67
CA ASN A 173 2.21 20.93 -2.97
C ASN A 173 0.86 21.19 -2.32
N ASP A 174 -0.17 21.36 -3.14
CA ASP A 174 -1.55 21.61 -2.72
C ASP A 174 -2.27 20.40 -2.09
N ALA A 175 -1.62 19.25 -2.00
CA ALA A 175 -2.05 18.15 -1.13
C ALA A 175 -1.75 18.42 0.36
N TRP A 176 -0.87 19.39 0.67
CA TRP A 176 -0.53 19.79 2.03
C TRP A 176 -1.55 20.76 2.59
N SER A 177 -1.70 20.73 3.91
CA SER A 177 -2.46 21.69 4.69
C SER A 177 -1.68 22.10 5.94
N GLN A 178 -2.21 23.03 6.71
CA GLN A 178 -1.61 23.42 8.00
C GLN A 178 -1.61 22.27 9.04
N GLU A 179 -2.42 21.25 8.82
CA GLU A 179 -2.52 20.06 9.68
C GLU A 179 -1.55 18.95 9.27
N THR A 180 -0.86 19.09 8.13
CA THR A 180 0.07 18.08 7.63
C THR A 180 1.36 18.09 8.43
N MET A 181 1.70 16.95 9.02
CA MET A 181 2.96 16.78 9.74
C MET A 181 4.07 16.33 8.76
N GLY A 182 5.03 17.21 8.49
CA GLY A 182 6.25 16.88 7.75
C GLY A 182 7.26 16.18 8.68
N ILE A 183 7.73 15.02 8.28
CA ILE A 183 8.68 14.22 9.06
C ILE A 183 9.92 13.98 8.21
N ALA A 184 10.98 14.76 8.45
CA ALA A 184 12.28 14.61 7.79
C ALA A 184 13.14 13.63 8.59
N ALA A 185 12.91 12.32 8.42
CA ALA A 185 13.59 11.27 9.18
C ALA A 185 13.63 9.94 8.41
N PRO A 186 14.60 9.06 8.73
CA PRO A 186 14.60 7.69 8.24
C PRO A 186 13.33 6.94 8.69
N LEU A 187 12.72 6.15 7.80
CA LEU A 187 11.54 5.33 8.12
C LEU A 187 11.76 4.43 9.34
N GLN A 188 12.99 3.94 9.55
CA GLN A 188 13.36 3.10 10.67
C GLN A 188 13.20 3.83 12.02
N GLU A 189 13.57 5.11 12.06
CA GLU A 189 13.43 5.94 13.24
C GLU A 189 11.96 6.22 13.55
N VAL A 190 11.20 6.55 12.52
CA VAL A 190 9.75 6.82 12.66
C VAL A 190 9.02 5.63 13.28
N VAL A 191 9.35 4.41 12.86
CA VAL A 191 8.70 3.19 13.36
C VAL A 191 9.13 2.85 14.80
N GLN A 192 10.34 3.22 15.21
CA GLN A 192 10.86 2.97 16.56
C GLN A 192 10.34 4.01 17.57
N ASP A 193 9.98 5.22 17.12
CA ASP A 193 9.42 6.25 18.00
C ASP A 193 7.91 6.03 18.22
N GLY A 194 7.58 5.32 19.28
CA GLY A 194 6.18 5.08 19.68
C GLY A 194 5.40 6.36 20.03
N ALA A 195 6.05 7.47 20.38
CA ALA A 195 5.37 8.74 20.61
C ALA A 195 4.98 9.39 19.28
N LEU A 196 5.86 9.35 18.29
CA LEU A 196 5.60 9.82 16.94
C LEU A 196 4.49 8.99 16.27
N LEU A 197 4.55 7.66 16.38
CA LEU A 197 3.49 6.78 15.86
C LEU A 197 2.12 7.08 16.46
N ARG A 198 2.04 7.37 17.77
CA ARG A 198 0.78 7.79 18.39
C ARG A 198 0.27 9.13 17.89
N ARG A 199 1.14 10.06 17.50
CA ARG A 199 0.76 11.35 16.88
C ARG A 199 0.25 11.17 15.46
N ILE A 200 0.89 10.31 14.67
CA ILE A 200 0.37 9.94 13.34
C ILE A 200 -1.01 9.28 13.48
N GLY A 201 -1.14 8.35 14.43
CA GLY A 201 -2.38 7.68 14.75
C GLY A 201 -2.89 6.73 13.66
N LEU A 202 -4.20 6.48 13.65
CA LEU A 202 -4.86 5.70 12.60
C LEU A 202 -5.01 6.56 11.35
N VAL A 203 -4.69 5.99 10.20
CA VAL A 203 -4.75 6.66 8.90
C VAL A 203 -5.57 5.79 7.94
N ASP A 204 -6.36 6.40 7.06
CA ASP A 204 -7.27 5.65 6.19
C ASP A 204 -6.60 5.15 4.91
N LEU A 205 -5.67 5.92 4.37
CA LEU A 205 -4.86 5.57 3.20
C LEU A 205 -3.39 5.79 3.51
N VAL A 206 -2.55 4.79 3.25
CA VAL A 206 -1.09 4.96 3.24
C VAL A 206 -0.58 4.69 1.83
N GLU A 207 0.19 5.62 1.28
CA GLU A 207 0.89 5.44 0.02
C GLU A 207 2.40 5.51 0.21
N ALA A 208 3.16 4.72 -0.58
CA ALA A 208 4.60 4.60 -0.43
C ALA A 208 5.29 4.49 -1.80
N GLY A 209 6.29 5.34 -2.03
CA GLY A 209 7.21 5.27 -3.16
C GLY A 209 8.60 4.82 -2.71
N LEU A 210 8.76 3.58 -2.26
CA LEU A 210 10.05 3.14 -1.71
C LEU A 210 11.17 3.22 -2.76
N PRO A 211 12.41 3.61 -2.36
CA PRO A 211 13.51 3.75 -3.29
C PRO A 211 13.80 2.49 -4.09
N CYS A 212 13.84 2.62 -5.42
CA CYS A 212 14.06 1.53 -6.37
C CYS A 212 15.55 1.24 -6.66
N SER A 213 16.49 1.93 -6.00
CA SER A 213 17.92 1.85 -6.35
C SER A 213 18.54 0.46 -6.19
N GLY A 214 17.96 -0.39 -5.34
CA GLY A 214 18.33 -1.80 -5.20
C GLY A 214 17.65 -2.73 -6.22
N ALA A 215 16.47 -2.39 -6.71
CA ALA A 215 15.66 -3.25 -7.59
C ALA A 215 15.84 -2.94 -9.07
N SER A 216 16.11 -1.69 -9.45
CA SER A 216 16.27 -1.30 -10.84
C SER A 216 17.51 -1.93 -11.49
N ARG A 217 17.42 -2.29 -12.79
CA ARG A 217 18.57 -2.85 -13.56
C ARG A 217 19.80 -1.96 -13.47
N ALA A 218 19.63 -0.64 -13.60
CA ALA A 218 20.72 0.32 -13.52
C ALA A 218 21.33 0.39 -12.10
N GLY A 219 20.51 0.30 -11.06
CA GLY A 219 20.96 0.30 -9.67
C GLY A 219 21.72 -0.97 -9.30
N LYS A 220 21.18 -2.15 -9.67
CA LYS A 220 21.85 -3.45 -9.50
C LYS A 220 23.20 -3.48 -10.21
N ALA A 221 23.25 -3.08 -11.48
CA ALA A 221 24.49 -3.06 -12.27
C ALA A 221 25.55 -2.11 -11.67
N LYS A 222 25.14 -0.91 -11.24
CA LYS A 222 26.06 0.08 -10.64
C LYS A 222 26.71 -0.42 -9.35
N ARG A 223 25.97 -1.15 -8.51
CA ARG A 223 26.43 -1.61 -7.20
C ARG A 223 26.79 -3.11 -7.18
N ARG A 224 26.67 -3.81 -8.31
CA ARG A 224 26.89 -5.26 -8.45
C ARG A 224 26.05 -6.10 -7.46
N LEU A 225 24.78 -5.70 -7.26
CA LEU A 225 23.87 -6.38 -6.34
C LEU A 225 23.27 -7.63 -7.02
N ARG A 226 23.12 -8.71 -6.26
CA ARG A 226 22.42 -9.93 -6.69
C ARG A 226 20.92 -9.76 -6.55
N CYS A 227 20.47 -9.20 -5.42
CA CYS A 227 19.08 -8.90 -5.12
C CYS A 227 18.95 -7.49 -4.53
N MET A 228 17.74 -6.99 -4.41
CA MET A 228 17.47 -5.66 -3.85
C MET A 228 17.90 -5.58 -2.38
N GLU A 229 17.70 -6.64 -1.64
CA GLU A 229 17.95 -6.74 -0.20
C GLU A 229 19.43 -6.60 0.14
N ASP A 230 20.34 -6.85 -0.82
CA ASP A 230 21.79 -6.61 -0.66
C ASP A 230 22.15 -5.10 -0.63
N HIS A 231 21.19 -4.20 -0.93
CA HIS A 231 21.48 -2.76 -0.93
C HIS A 231 21.58 -2.21 0.49
N PRO A 232 22.73 -1.65 0.92
CA PRO A 232 22.99 -1.33 2.32
C PRO A 232 22.05 -0.25 2.90
N GLU A 233 21.56 0.66 2.06
CA GLU A 233 20.75 1.80 2.53
C GLU A 233 19.25 1.59 2.37
N VAL A 234 18.80 0.78 1.40
CA VAL A 234 17.39 0.71 1.05
C VAL A 234 16.82 -0.72 1.03
N GLY A 235 17.68 -1.75 1.10
CA GLY A 235 17.26 -3.15 1.00
C GLY A 235 16.28 -3.59 2.10
N HIS A 236 16.35 -2.97 3.27
CA HIS A 236 15.56 -3.28 4.45
C HIS A 236 14.29 -2.42 4.61
N LEU A 237 14.04 -1.43 3.74
CA LEU A 237 12.96 -0.45 3.93
C LEU A 237 11.54 -1.04 3.90
N VAL A 238 11.37 -2.24 3.36
CA VAL A 238 10.10 -2.98 3.44
C VAL A 238 9.66 -3.21 4.89
N VAL A 239 10.59 -3.42 5.81
CA VAL A 239 10.31 -3.71 7.22
C VAL A 239 9.69 -2.51 7.93
N PRO A 240 10.31 -1.30 7.94
CA PRO A 240 9.69 -0.14 8.56
C PRO A 240 8.40 0.30 7.81
N ALA A 241 8.28 0.12 6.50
CA ALA A 241 7.04 0.38 5.79
C ALA A 241 5.89 -0.50 6.31
N LEU A 242 6.11 -1.81 6.50
CA LEU A 242 5.14 -2.71 7.12
C LEU A 242 4.84 -2.34 8.58
N GLY A 243 5.84 -1.90 9.34
CA GLY A 243 5.65 -1.41 10.71
C GLY A 243 4.72 -0.21 10.78
N LEU A 244 4.84 0.73 9.84
CA LEU A 244 3.92 1.86 9.70
C LEU A 244 2.50 1.41 9.32
N VAL A 245 2.35 0.51 8.35
CA VAL A 245 1.05 -0.08 7.99
C VAL A 245 0.41 -0.75 9.21
N GLN A 246 1.19 -1.50 9.99
CA GLN A 246 0.70 -2.16 11.20
C GLN A 246 0.27 -1.17 12.27
N SER A 247 0.97 -0.04 12.42
CA SER A 247 0.63 0.98 13.41
C SER A 247 -0.55 1.84 12.99
N CYS A 248 -0.58 2.29 11.73
CA CYS A 248 -1.61 3.18 11.20
C CYS A 248 -2.89 2.45 10.82
N GLN A 249 -2.86 1.13 10.62
CA GLN A 249 -4.02 0.29 10.26
C GLN A 249 -4.85 0.91 9.10
N PRO A 250 -4.26 1.23 7.94
CA PRO A 250 -4.98 1.89 6.86
C PRO A 250 -6.08 0.99 6.28
N ILE A 251 -7.15 1.61 5.76
CA ILE A 251 -8.21 0.90 5.01
C ILE A 251 -7.63 0.35 3.71
N ALA A 252 -6.73 1.13 3.08
CA ALA A 252 -5.96 0.71 1.91
C ALA A 252 -4.50 1.17 2.03
N PHE A 253 -3.58 0.36 1.51
CA PHE A 253 -2.16 0.66 1.38
C PHE A 253 -1.75 0.49 -0.08
N MET A 254 -1.00 1.45 -0.62
CA MET A 254 -0.45 1.39 -1.98
C MET A 254 1.07 1.54 -1.96
N LEU A 255 1.76 0.66 -2.65
CA LEU A 255 3.21 0.75 -2.89
C LEU A 255 3.48 0.86 -4.39
N GLU A 256 4.28 1.84 -4.79
CA GLU A 256 4.83 1.98 -6.15
C GLU A 256 6.28 1.52 -6.18
N ASN A 257 6.68 0.86 -7.27
CA ASN A 257 8.08 0.60 -7.57
C ASN A 257 8.29 0.28 -9.06
N VAL A 258 9.55 0.03 -9.44
CA VAL A 258 9.88 -0.51 -10.77
C VAL A 258 9.37 -1.94 -10.93
N THR A 259 9.07 -2.36 -12.16
CA THR A 259 8.49 -3.67 -12.45
C THR A 259 9.33 -4.86 -11.93
N SER A 260 10.66 -4.72 -11.91
CA SER A 260 11.56 -5.75 -11.37
C SER A 260 11.40 -5.97 -9.87
N TYR A 261 10.86 -5.01 -9.11
CA TYR A 261 10.63 -5.15 -7.68
C TYR A 261 9.61 -6.27 -7.35
N ALA A 262 8.65 -6.52 -8.23
CA ALA A 262 7.65 -7.57 -8.08
C ALA A 262 8.24 -8.97 -7.82
N ASN A 263 9.47 -9.21 -8.28
CA ASN A 263 10.18 -10.48 -8.17
C ASN A 263 11.21 -10.52 -7.03
N GLU A 264 11.34 -9.43 -6.24
CA GLU A 264 12.27 -9.40 -5.11
C GLU A 264 11.64 -10.04 -3.86
N ALA A 265 12.48 -10.48 -2.93
CA ALA A 265 12.03 -11.08 -1.67
C ALA A 265 11.17 -10.09 -0.84
N SER A 266 11.51 -8.80 -0.89
CA SER A 266 10.73 -7.72 -0.27
C SER A 266 9.27 -7.69 -0.72
N ALA A 267 9.00 -7.89 -2.02
CA ALA A 267 7.63 -7.96 -2.54
C ALA A 267 6.89 -9.21 -2.04
N ALA A 268 7.57 -10.35 -1.93
CA ALA A 268 6.98 -11.57 -1.36
C ALA A 268 6.62 -11.37 0.12
N ILE A 269 7.50 -10.75 0.91
CA ILE A 269 7.25 -10.42 2.31
C ILE A 269 6.01 -9.51 2.43
N LEU A 270 5.92 -8.46 1.60
CA LEU A 270 4.75 -7.56 1.58
C LEU A 270 3.45 -8.33 1.34
N ARG A 271 3.42 -9.19 0.32
CA ARG A 271 2.23 -9.99 -0.02
C ARG A 271 1.73 -10.83 1.14
N PHE A 272 2.63 -11.57 1.80
CA PHE A 272 2.26 -12.45 2.90
C PHE A 272 1.88 -11.67 4.15
N MET A 273 2.69 -10.70 4.58
CA MET A 273 2.42 -9.92 5.77
C MET A 273 1.11 -9.12 5.69
N LEU A 274 0.81 -8.54 4.52
CA LEU A 274 -0.45 -7.82 4.31
C LEU A 274 -1.66 -8.77 4.35
N ARG A 275 -1.55 -9.97 3.79
CA ARG A 275 -2.62 -11.00 3.91
C ARG A 275 -2.83 -11.43 5.35
N ASP A 276 -1.74 -11.63 6.12
CA ASP A 276 -1.82 -11.96 7.56
C ASP A 276 -2.46 -10.83 8.37
N MET A 277 -2.35 -9.57 7.90
CA MET A 277 -3.03 -8.41 8.47
C MET A 277 -4.49 -8.25 7.99
N ALA A 278 -5.05 -9.26 7.29
CA ALA A 278 -6.38 -9.27 6.69
C ALA A 278 -6.60 -8.18 5.63
N TYR A 279 -5.67 -8.10 4.68
CA TYR A 279 -5.84 -7.37 3.42
C TYR A 279 -5.91 -8.34 2.23
N ASP A 280 -6.74 -8.01 1.25
CA ASP A 280 -6.67 -8.56 -0.09
C ASP A 280 -5.60 -7.77 -0.87
N VAL A 281 -4.66 -8.49 -1.49
CA VAL A 281 -3.51 -7.88 -2.16
C VAL A 281 -3.66 -8.01 -3.67
N HIS A 282 -3.66 -6.87 -4.34
CA HIS A 282 -3.78 -6.72 -5.78
C HIS A 282 -2.49 -6.12 -6.34
N GLU A 283 -2.14 -6.51 -7.56
CA GLU A 283 -0.96 -5.99 -8.25
C GLU A 283 -1.34 -5.58 -9.66
N VAL A 284 -0.78 -4.47 -10.11
CA VAL A 284 -1.00 -3.97 -11.47
C VAL A 284 0.26 -3.30 -12.00
N VAL A 285 0.48 -3.44 -13.29
CA VAL A 285 1.54 -2.73 -14.01
C VAL A 285 0.89 -1.69 -14.92
N LEU A 286 1.30 -0.44 -14.77
CA LEU A 286 0.76 0.67 -15.55
C LEU A 286 1.87 1.28 -16.40
N GLU A 287 1.56 1.50 -17.69
CA GLU A 287 2.40 2.26 -18.61
C GLU A 287 1.81 3.67 -18.77
N ALA A 288 2.63 4.69 -18.50
CA ALA A 288 2.14 6.06 -18.38
C ALA A 288 1.55 6.62 -19.68
N THR A 289 2.09 6.24 -20.82
CA THR A 289 1.57 6.68 -22.14
C THR A 289 0.17 6.18 -22.41
N ALA A 290 -0.22 5.02 -21.89
CA ALA A 290 -1.58 4.51 -21.97
C ALA A 290 -2.62 5.38 -21.25
N PHE A 291 -2.17 6.31 -20.38
CA PHE A 291 -2.98 7.27 -19.65
C PHE A 291 -2.78 8.71 -20.11
N GLY A 292 -2.09 8.91 -21.26
CA GLY A 292 -1.90 10.22 -21.88
C GLY A 292 -0.69 11.00 -21.39
N ALA A 293 0.20 10.42 -20.57
CA ALA A 293 1.50 11.01 -20.29
C ALA A 293 2.38 10.94 -21.55
N MET A 294 3.27 11.92 -21.72
CA MET A 294 4.23 11.93 -22.82
C MET A 294 5.46 11.07 -22.52
N GLU A 295 5.82 10.88 -21.24
CA GLU A 295 6.93 10.04 -20.86
C GLU A 295 6.54 8.56 -20.82
N GLY A 296 7.27 7.73 -21.56
CA GLY A 296 7.22 6.26 -21.45
C GLY A 296 7.78 5.81 -20.11
N ARG A 297 6.89 5.39 -19.20
CA ARG A 297 7.25 5.04 -17.82
C ARG A 297 6.36 3.93 -17.28
N THR A 298 6.86 2.70 -17.31
CA THR A 298 6.17 1.55 -16.75
C THR A 298 6.50 1.40 -15.26
N ARG A 299 5.45 1.22 -14.42
CA ARG A 299 5.60 1.01 -12.97
C ARG A 299 4.70 -0.12 -12.49
N TRP A 300 5.18 -0.81 -11.46
CA TRP A 300 4.44 -1.81 -10.73
C TRP A 300 3.87 -1.20 -9.46
N PHE A 301 2.62 -1.56 -9.19
CA PHE A 301 1.89 -1.16 -7.99
C PHE A 301 1.41 -2.40 -7.26
N LEU A 302 1.58 -2.41 -5.94
CA LEU A 302 0.92 -3.32 -5.03
C LEU A 302 -0.09 -2.50 -4.24
N VAL A 303 -1.34 -2.94 -4.26
CA VAL A 303 -2.42 -2.31 -3.50
C VAL A 303 -3.05 -3.34 -2.58
N ALA A 304 -3.01 -3.06 -1.29
CA ALA A 304 -3.66 -3.86 -0.27
C ALA A 304 -4.94 -3.16 0.17
N VAL A 305 -6.06 -3.85 0.03
CA VAL A 305 -7.39 -3.34 0.42
C VAL A 305 -7.93 -4.21 1.54
N THR A 306 -8.59 -3.63 2.54
CA THR A 306 -9.16 -4.39 3.65
C THR A 306 -10.06 -5.52 3.15
N CYS A 307 -9.80 -6.77 3.58
CA CYS A 307 -10.58 -7.94 3.18
C CYS A 307 -12.09 -7.74 3.38
N GLY A 308 -12.85 -8.10 2.35
CA GLY A 308 -14.29 -7.91 2.29
C GLY A 308 -14.75 -6.72 1.45
N ILE A 309 -13.82 -5.91 0.95
CA ILE A 309 -14.08 -4.89 -0.07
C ILE A 309 -13.76 -5.51 -1.44
N GLU A 310 -14.76 -5.67 -2.29
CA GLU A 310 -14.56 -6.22 -3.63
C GLU A 310 -13.90 -5.18 -4.53
N TRP A 311 -12.78 -5.53 -5.12
CA TRP A 311 -12.04 -4.67 -6.04
C TRP A 311 -11.33 -5.50 -7.12
N ASP A 312 -11.67 -5.26 -8.36
CA ASP A 312 -11.06 -5.90 -9.52
C ASP A 312 -10.36 -4.83 -10.39
N VAL A 313 -9.11 -4.56 -10.02
CA VAL A 313 -8.28 -3.57 -10.72
C VAL A 313 -7.91 -4.03 -12.14
N GLN A 314 -7.80 -5.34 -12.39
CA GLN A 314 -7.45 -5.87 -13.70
C GLN A 314 -8.59 -5.63 -14.70
N HIS A 315 -9.82 -5.94 -14.29
CA HIS A 315 -11.00 -5.66 -15.11
C HIS A 315 -11.17 -4.15 -15.37
N ALA A 316 -10.94 -3.31 -14.35
CA ALA A 316 -10.97 -1.86 -14.53
C ALA A 316 -9.90 -1.36 -15.51
N LEU A 317 -8.69 -1.93 -15.47
CA LEU A 317 -7.61 -1.60 -16.42
C LEU A 317 -7.99 -2.02 -17.85
N GLU A 318 -8.50 -3.22 -18.03
CA GLU A 318 -8.96 -3.69 -19.34
C GLU A 318 -10.02 -2.76 -19.93
N GLN A 319 -11.01 -2.35 -19.13
CA GLN A 319 -12.03 -1.39 -19.54
C GLN A 319 -11.45 -0.03 -19.90
N HIS A 320 -10.46 0.46 -19.11
CA HIS A 320 -9.78 1.71 -19.41
C HIS A 320 -9.07 1.63 -20.74
N LEU A 321 -8.25 0.62 -20.99
CA LEU A 321 -7.49 0.43 -22.22
C LEU A 321 -8.37 0.23 -23.46
N GLN A 322 -9.58 -0.30 -23.29
CA GLN A 322 -10.55 -0.42 -24.38
C GLN A 322 -11.20 0.92 -24.74
N ARG A 323 -11.48 1.77 -23.77
CA ARG A 323 -12.29 2.99 -23.93
C ARG A 323 -11.46 4.26 -24.10
N PHE A 324 -10.38 4.37 -23.34
CA PHE A 324 -9.52 5.55 -23.36
C PHE A 324 -8.60 5.52 -24.58
N ARG A 325 -8.55 6.65 -25.28
CA ARG A 325 -7.57 6.90 -26.34
C ARG A 325 -6.81 8.15 -25.95
N PRO A 326 -5.48 8.05 -25.69
CA PRO A 326 -4.67 9.22 -25.43
C PRO A 326 -4.84 10.23 -26.55
N PRO A 327 -4.94 11.53 -26.26
CA PRO A 327 -4.95 12.55 -27.29
C PRO A 327 -3.65 12.46 -28.11
N ALA A 328 -3.76 12.53 -29.43
CA ALA A 328 -2.60 12.63 -30.30
C ALA A 328 -1.91 13.97 -29.99
N ARG A 329 -0.72 13.92 -29.40
CA ARG A 329 0.11 15.06 -29.07
C ARG A 329 1.51 14.84 -29.56
N TYR A 330 2.17 15.93 -29.93
CA TYR A 330 3.59 15.93 -30.23
C TYR A 330 4.39 16.53 -29.09
N VAL A 331 5.62 16.07 -28.93
CA VAL A 331 6.57 16.60 -27.93
C VAL A 331 6.70 18.10 -28.06
N GLY A 332 6.75 18.62 -29.32
CA GLY A 332 6.84 20.06 -29.61
C GLY A 332 5.78 20.93 -28.95
N GLU A 333 4.59 20.39 -28.66
CA GLU A 333 3.50 21.11 -27.99
C GLU A 333 3.76 21.38 -26.50
N LEU A 334 4.71 20.64 -25.93
CA LEU A 334 5.06 20.69 -24.50
C LEU A 334 6.44 21.33 -24.26
N LEU A 335 7.11 21.78 -25.32
CA LEU A 335 8.43 22.41 -25.20
C LEU A 335 8.34 23.87 -24.78
N ASP A 336 9.36 24.30 -24.03
CA ASP A 336 9.59 25.71 -23.77
C ASP A 336 10.07 26.44 -25.03
N PRO A 337 9.78 27.73 -25.19
CA PRO A 337 10.24 28.52 -26.34
C PRO A 337 11.74 28.88 -26.19
N VAL A 338 12.61 27.87 -26.16
CA VAL A 338 14.06 28.07 -26.07
C VAL A 338 14.60 28.55 -27.42
N PRO A 339 15.29 29.71 -27.47
CA PRO A 339 15.88 30.24 -28.72
C PRO A 339 16.81 29.21 -29.40
N LEU A 340 16.82 29.19 -30.75
CA LEU A 340 17.63 28.25 -31.52
C LEU A 340 19.14 28.51 -31.43
N ASP A 341 19.53 29.68 -30.96
CA ASP A 341 20.93 30.09 -30.71
C ASP A 341 21.32 30.01 -29.23
N ASP A 342 20.40 29.49 -28.37
CA ASP A 342 20.66 29.35 -26.92
C ASP A 342 21.87 28.40 -26.67
N PRO A 343 22.76 28.72 -25.72
CA PRO A 343 23.91 27.89 -25.40
C PRO A 343 23.58 26.46 -24.90
N SER A 344 22.35 26.19 -24.52
CA SER A 344 21.91 24.82 -24.18
C SER A 344 21.99 23.87 -25.38
N TRP A 345 21.84 24.38 -26.61
CA TRP A 345 22.05 23.63 -27.84
C TRP A 345 23.55 23.40 -28.08
N ARG A 346 23.99 22.19 -27.91
CA ARG A 346 25.43 21.85 -28.00
C ARG A 346 25.63 20.47 -28.61
N SER A 347 26.84 20.19 -29.04
CA SER A 347 27.25 18.86 -29.48
C SER A 347 27.37 17.93 -28.28
N PHE A 348 26.89 16.70 -28.43
CA PHE A 348 27.06 15.56 -27.50
C PHE A 348 27.89 14.47 -28.24
N ALA A 349 29.03 14.84 -28.82
CA ALA A 349 29.83 13.96 -29.66
C ALA A 349 30.16 12.61 -28.97
N TYR A 350 30.44 12.64 -27.66
CA TYR A 350 30.73 11.43 -26.86
C TYR A 350 29.64 10.34 -26.94
N ILE A 351 28.36 10.70 -27.24
CA ILE A 351 27.28 9.74 -27.42
C ILE A 351 27.43 9.00 -28.75
N GLY A 352 27.77 9.72 -29.84
CA GLY A 352 28.09 9.12 -31.12
C GLY A 352 29.33 8.21 -31.04
N GLU A 353 30.43 8.71 -30.48
CA GLU A 353 31.65 7.93 -30.25
C GLU A 353 31.39 6.65 -29.43
N LYS A 354 30.46 6.72 -28.48
CA LYS A 354 30.06 5.53 -27.73
C LYS A 354 29.27 4.56 -28.61
N ALA A 355 28.35 5.05 -29.43
CA ALA A 355 27.60 4.19 -30.35
C ALA A 355 28.52 3.46 -31.31
N ASP A 356 29.53 4.16 -31.87
CA ASP A 356 30.54 3.57 -32.76
C ASP A 356 31.35 2.49 -32.05
N ARG A 357 31.84 2.77 -30.84
CA ARG A 357 32.61 1.80 -30.03
C ARG A 357 31.79 0.58 -29.69
N ASP A 358 30.53 0.78 -29.28
CA ASP A 358 29.62 -0.33 -28.90
C ASP A 358 29.26 -1.20 -30.12
N ALA A 359 29.10 -0.59 -31.31
CA ALA A 359 28.87 -1.32 -32.54
C ALA A 359 30.06 -2.21 -32.93
N LEU A 360 31.29 -1.71 -32.74
CA LEU A 360 32.52 -2.47 -33.02
C LEU A 360 32.66 -3.74 -32.16
N VAL A 361 32.09 -3.76 -30.94
CA VAL A 361 32.13 -4.90 -30.03
C VAL A 361 30.82 -5.70 -29.98
N GLY A 362 29.89 -5.41 -30.90
CA GLY A 362 28.63 -6.14 -31.02
C GLY A 362 27.57 -5.73 -30.00
N ASN A 363 27.75 -4.62 -29.30
CA ASN A 363 26.72 -4.05 -28.40
C ASN A 363 25.72 -3.22 -29.20
N CYS A 364 24.43 -3.40 -28.94
CA CYS A 364 23.34 -2.66 -29.63
C CYS A 364 22.97 -1.36 -28.89
N PHE A 365 23.95 -0.46 -28.68
CA PHE A 365 23.66 0.85 -28.11
C PHE A 365 23.21 1.80 -29.22
N SER A 366 22.05 2.48 -28.99
CA SER A 366 21.57 3.56 -29.83
C SER A 366 21.26 4.79 -28.97
N PRO A 367 21.68 6.00 -29.41
CA PRO A 367 21.31 7.24 -28.75
C PRO A 367 19.81 7.44 -28.74
N GLN A 368 19.25 7.94 -27.63
CA GLN A 368 17.84 8.30 -27.54
C GLN A 368 17.67 9.75 -28.01
N VAL A 369 17.27 9.93 -29.27
CA VAL A 369 17.03 11.24 -29.87
C VAL A 369 15.51 11.45 -29.94
N VAL A 370 15.05 12.58 -29.42
CA VAL A 370 13.66 13.02 -29.46
C VAL A 370 13.55 14.24 -30.36
N GLU A 371 12.56 14.27 -31.20
CA GLU A 371 12.27 15.38 -32.11
C GLU A 371 10.95 16.06 -31.74
N ALA A 372 10.72 17.27 -32.21
CA ALA A 372 9.47 17.99 -31.91
C ALA A 372 8.22 17.23 -32.36
N HIS A 373 8.29 16.41 -33.40
CA HIS A 373 7.19 15.59 -33.90
C HIS A 373 7.13 14.17 -33.27
N SER A 374 8.02 13.85 -32.34
CA SER A 374 7.91 12.61 -31.55
C SER A 374 6.62 12.61 -30.73
N ILE A 375 6.04 11.42 -30.57
CA ILE A 375 4.79 11.21 -29.80
C ILE A 375 5.05 10.70 -28.39
N GLU A 376 6.31 10.43 -28.06
CA GLU A 376 6.74 9.89 -26.78
C GLU A 376 8.16 10.37 -26.42
N VAL A 377 8.40 10.52 -25.13
CA VAL A 377 9.74 10.78 -24.55
C VAL A 377 10.14 9.56 -23.72
N PRO A 378 11.30 8.94 -23.98
CA PRO A 378 11.80 7.86 -23.13
C PRO A 378 11.98 8.32 -21.67
N THR A 379 11.94 7.37 -20.74
CA THR A 379 12.00 7.64 -19.28
C THR A 379 13.15 8.58 -18.89
N LEU A 380 12.81 9.73 -18.31
CA LEU A 380 13.74 10.69 -17.72
C LEU A 380 14.07 10.28 -16.27
N ARG A 381 15.33 9.91 -16.02
CA ARG A 381 15.77 9.30 -14.75
C ARG A 381 16.23 10.37 -13.75
N LYS A 382 16.33 10.02 -12.46
CA LYS A 382 16.88 10.88 -11.39
C LYS A 382 18.23 11.53 -11.74
N GLY A 383 19.05 10.88 -12.57
CA GLY A 383 20.35 11.37 -12.99
C GLY A 383 20.36 12.17 -14.29
N TYR A 384 19.22 12.52 -14.85
CA TYR A 384 19.08 13.15 -16.17
C TYR A 384 19.94 14.41 -16.36
N GLN A 385 20.08 15.23 -15.33
CA GLN A 385 20.94 16.44 -15.34
C GLN A 385 22.41 16.17 -15.67
N LYS A 386 22.87 14.92 -15.56
CA LYS A 386 24.25 14.51 -15.88
C LYS A 386 24.47 14.25 -17.37
N ALA A 387 23.42 14.30 -18.17
CA ALA A 387 23.45 14.01 -19.60
C ALA A 387 24.12 12.66 -19.92
N GLY A 388 23.73 11.58 -19.22
CA GLY A 388 24.28 10.25 -19.48
C GLY A 388 24.01 9.78 -20.91
N SER A 389 24.86 8.94 -21.47
CA SER A 389 24.75 8.48 -22.87
C SER A 389 23.40 7.83 -23.21
N THR A 390 22.70 7.30 -22.23
CA THR A 390 21.37 6.68 -22.37
C THR A 390 20.20 7.61 -22.02
N ASP A 391 20.47 8.90 -21.78
CA ASP A 391 19.40 9.86 -21.52
C ASP A 391 18.87 10.45 -22.83
N PRO A 392 17.53 10.65 -22.98
CA PRO A 392 16.98 11.22 -24.19
C PRO A 392 17.34 12.71 -24.30
N LEU A 393 17.66 13.14 -25.53
CA LEU A 393 18.02 14.52 -25.85
C LEU A 393 17.13 15.03 -26.97
N LEU A 394 16.69 16.27 -26.87
CA LEU A 394 15.95 16.94 -27.93
C LEU A 394 16.87 17.34 -29.07
N GLN A 395 16.50 16.95 -30.28
CA GLN A 395 17.18 17.31 -31.55
C GLN A 395 16.92 18.76 -31.90
N HIS A 396 17.95 19.50 -32.28
CA HIS A 396 17.79 20.83 -32.87
C HIS A 396 17.09 20.75 -34.24
N PRO A 397 16.08 21.60 -34.51
CA PRO A 397 15.25 21.46 -35.71
C PRO A 397 15.99 21.69 -37.05
N SER A 398 17.09 22.46 -37.07
CA SER A 398 17.84 22.78 -38.27
C SER A 398 19.31 22.41 -38.23
N LYS A 399 19.85 21.93 -37.10
CA LYS A 399 21.27 21.57 -36.93
C LYS A 399 21.36 20.18 -36.30
N PRO A 400 21.40 19.09 -37.07
CA PRO A 400 21.31 17.71 -36.56
C PRO A 400 22.43 17.33 -35.58
N GLU A 401 23.56 18.02 -35.62
CA GLU A 401 24.72 17.84 -34.73
C GLU A 401 24.48 18.43 -33.31
N LEU A 402 23.48 19.31 -33.16
CA LEU A 402 23.17 19.97 -31.90
C LEU A 402 21.94 19.31 -31.23
N ARG A 403 22.04 19.20 -29.95
CA ARG A 403 20.96 18.68 -29.08
C ARG A 403 20.92 19.46 -27.77
N ARG A 404 19.83 19.36 -27.05
CA ARG A 404 19.74 19.88 -25.68
C ARG A 404 19.07 18.89 -24.75
N GLN A 405 19.30 19.05 -23.47
CA GLN A 405 18.47 18.42 -22.43
C GLN A 405 17.13 19.16 -22.34
N PHE A 406 16.12 18.47 -21.89
CA PHE A 406 14.84 19.09 -21.58
C PHE A 406 14.96 19.99 -20.34
N THR A 407 14.16 21.05 -20.30
CA THR A 407 14.03 21.89 -19.10
C THR A 407 13.31 21.16 -17.98
N VAL A 408 13.33 21.71 -16.75
CA VAL A 408 12.60 21.14 -15.62
C VAL A 408 11.07 21.21 -15.88
N ALA A 409 10.59 22.31 -16.45
CA ALA A 409 9.19 22.48 -16.79
C ALA A 409 8.72 21.49 -17.86
N GLU A 410 9.50 21.30 -18.93
CA GLU A 410 9.24 20.26 -19.95
C GLU A 410 9.18 18.86 -19.33
N HIS A 411 10.13 18.51 -18.44
CA HIS A 411 10.11 17.22 -17.73
C HIS A 411 8.85 17.05 -16.87
N ALA A 412 8.39 18.11 -16.20
CA ALA A 412 7.15 18.08 -15.41
C ALA A 412 5.94 17.83 -16.32
N ARG A 413 5.83 18.56 -17.45
CA ARG A 413 4.71 18.40 -18.41
C ARG A 413 4.64 16.99 -19.00
N PHE A 414 5.79 16.37 -19.31
CA PHE A 414 5.82 15.00 -19.86
C PHE A 414 5.23 13.96 -18.93
N LYS A 415 5.28 14.21 -17.60
CA LYS A 415 4.71 13.36 -16.56
C LYS A 415 3.31 13.78 -16.11
N GLY A 416 2.80 14.92 -16.60
CA GLY A 416 1.57 15.53 -16.08
C GLY A 416 1.73 16.07 -14.66
N VAL A 417 2.95 16.34 -14.23
CA VAL A 417 3.23 16.97 -12.91
C VAL A 417 2.98 18.48 -13.02
N PRO A 418 2.17 19.08 -12.15
CA PRO A 418 1.98 20.52 -12.12
C PRO A 418 3.31 21.25 -11.93
N GLU A 419 3.60 22.23 -12.78
CA GLU A 419 4.90 22.94 -12.79
C GLU A 419 5.19 23.62 -11.46
N HIS A 420 4.19 24.14 -10.77
CA HIS A 420 4.38 24.80 -9.48
C HIS A 420 5.01 23.91 -8.39
N LEU A 421 4.89 22.56 -8.52
CA LEU A 421 5.56 21.63 -7.57
C LEU A 421 7.08 21.68 -7.68
N VAL A 422 7.63 22.15 -8.79
CA VAL A 422 9.07 22.25 -9.04
C VAL A 422 9.56 23.69 -9.12
N ASP A 423 8.70 24.68 -8.89
CA ASP A 423 9.08 26.08 -8.87
C ASP A 423 10.16 26.37 -7.83
N GLY A 424 11.16 27.14 -8.23
CA GLY A 424 12.30 27.48 -7.38
C GLY A 424 13.41 26.42 -7.32
N LEU A 425 13.16 25.20 -7.85
CA LEU A 425 14.22 24.18 -7.91
C LEU A 425 15.21 24.50 -9.04
N SER A 426 16.50 24.28 -8.77
CA SER A 426 17.53 24.35 -9.80
C SER A 426 17.34 23.26 -10.87
N PHE A 427 17.99 23.42 -12.03
CA PHE A 427 18.03 22.39 -13.06
C PHE A 427 18.38 21.00 -12.51
N THR A 428 19.39 20.92 -11.64
CA THR A 428 19.81 19.67 -11.01
C THR A 428 18.75 19.09 -10.07
N THR A 429 18.27 19.89 -9.15
CA THR A 429 17.29 19.42 -8.12
C THR A 429 15.93 19.14 -8.72
N GLY A 430 15.48 19.93 -9.71
CA GLY A 430 14.23 19.70 -10.42
C GLY A 430 14.22 18.36 -11.17
N HIS A 431 15.28 18.07 -11.94
CA HIS A 431 15.40 16.77 -12.60
C HIS A 431 15.55 15.60 -11.64
N GLN A 432 16.20 15.78 -10.48
CA GLN A 432 16.29 14.77 -9.45
C GLN A 432 14.91 14.45 -8.85
N ALA A 433 14.14 15.49 -8.51
CA ALA A 433 12.78 15.34 -7.96
C ALA A 433 11.84 14.63 -8.95
N LEU A 434 11.80 15.13 -10.19
CA LEU A 434 10.93 14.56 -11.23
C LEU A 434 11.38 13.17 -11.68
N GLY A 435 12.69 12.92 -11.82
CA GLY A 435 13.20 11.63 -12.27
C GLY A 435 12.92 10.46 -11.32
N GLN A 436 12.72 10.74 -10.04
CA GLN A 436 12.31 9.75 -9.04
C GLN A 436 10.79 9.70 -8.82
N SER A 437 10.02 10.68 -9.33
CA SER A 437 8.57 10.72 -9.18
C SER A 437 7.85 9.81 -10.18
N ILE A 438 6.57 9.60 -9.95
CA ILE A 438 5.63 8.91 -10.84
C ILE A 438 5.14 9.85 -11.95
N ALA A 439 4.48 9.31 -12.98
CA ALA A 439 3.57 10.08 -13.84
C ALA A 439 2.20 10.19 -13.16
N VAL A 440 1.57 11.36 -13.23
CA VAL A 440 0.38 11.66 -12.40
C VAL A 440 -0.84 10.86 -12.83
N GLU A 441 -1.20 10.86 -14.12
CA GLU A 441 -2.48 10.33 -14.57
C GLU A 441 -2.69 8.83 -14.33
N PRO A 442 -1.74 7.90 -14.59
CA PRO A 442 -1.96 6.49 -14.30
C PRO A 442 -2.17 6.23 -12.81
N VAL A 443 -1.51 7.01 -11.94
CA VAL A 443 -1.62 6.86 -10.49
C VAL A 443 -2.92 7.49 -9.98
N ALA A 444 -3.31 8.65 -10.50
CA ALA A 444 -4.61 9.26 -10.21
C ALA A 444 -5.77 8.34 -10.62
N TRP A 445 -5.67 7.71 -11.81
CA TRP A 445 -6.64 6.70 -12.23
C TRP A 445 -6.70 5.51 -11.27
N LEU A 446 -5.56 4.99 -10.83
CA LEU A 446 -5.53 3.86 -9.91
C LEU A 446 -6.21 4.21 -8.56
N PHE A 447 -5.94 5.41 -8.03
CA PHE A 447 -6.62 5.91 -6.83
C PHE A 447 -8.11 6.21 -7.09
N GLU A 448 -8.50 6.65 -8.28
CA GLU A 448 -9.90 6.84 -8.65
C GLU A 448 -10.69 5.53 -8.62
N VAL A 449 -10.13 4.46 -9.21
CA VAL A 449 -10.75 3.12 -9.20
C VAL A 449 -10.82 2.57 -7.77
N LEU A 450 -9.78 2.77 -6.96
CA LEU A 450 -9.76 2.39 -5.55
C LEU A 450 -10.86 3.14 -4.77
N ALA A 451 -10.92 4.45 -4.90
CA ALA A 451 -11.94 5.28 -4.24
C ALA A 451 -13.37 4.87 -4.61
N GLY A 452 -13.59 4.50 -5.89
CA GLY A 452 -14.85 3.94 -6.37
C GLY A 452 -15.24 2.69 -5.59
N ALA A 453 -14.35 1.70 -5.53
CA ALA A 453 -14.61 0.43 -4.83
C ALA A 453 -14.88 0.64 -3.32
N LEU A 454 -14.13 1.53 -2.66
CA LEU A 454 -14.33 1.87 -1.25
C LEU A 454 -15.73 2.47 -1.02
N ARG A 455 -16.17 3.40 -1.87
CA ARG A 455 -17.49 4.02 -1.80
C ARG A 455 -18.61 3.02 -2.08
N ASP A 456 -18.48 2.23 -3.14
CA ASP A 456 -19.50 1.25 -3.53
C ASP A 456 -19.74 0.24 -2.40
N TRP A 457 -18.64 -0.23 -1.76
CA TRP A 457 -18.74 -1.08 -0.60
C TRP A 457 -19.47 -0.38 0.57
N ALA A 458 -19.10 0.86 0.90
CA ALA A 458 -19.68 1.60 2.01
C ALA A 458 -21.17 1.90 1.79
N MET A 459 -21.55 2.25 0.56
CA MET A 459 -22.96 2.48 0.19
C MET A 459 -23.78 1.18 0.28
N ALA A 460 -23.25 0.06 -0.22
CA ALA A 460 -23.90 -1.24 -0.13
C ALA A 460 -24.06 -1.69 1.34
N ALA A 461 -23.02 -1.51 2.16
CA ALA A 461 -23.06 -1.85 3.58
C ALA A 461 -24.10 -1.02 4.35
N ARG A 462 -24.30 0.26 4.01
CA ARG A 462 -25.35 1.11 4.61
C ARG A 462 -26.75 0.73 4.16
N ALA A 463 -26.93 0.42 2.88
CA ALA A 463 -28.23 -0.02 2.36
C ALA A 463 -28.70 -1.30 3.05
N ASN A 464 -27.76 -2.19 3.36
CA ASN A 464 -28.01 -3.46 4.08
C ASN A 464 -27.95 -3.30 5.61
N ALA A 465 -28.08 -2.11 6.17
CA ALA A 465 -27.83 -1.78 7.58
C ALA A 465 -28.69 -2.57 8.60
N ARG A 466 -29.72 -3.33 8.19
CA ARG A 466 -30.37 -4.34 9.03
C ARG A 466 -29.51 -5.59 9.25
N ASP A 467 -28.53 -5.86 8.34
CA ASP A 467 -27.58 -6.98 8.38
C ASP A 467 -26.11 -6.52 8.52
N ALA A 468 -25.84 -5.23 8.57
CA ALA A 468 -24.47 -4.63 8.55
C ALA A 468 -23.59 -4.98 9.78
N PHE A 469 -24.15 -5.64 10.79
CA PHE A 469 -23.38 -6.26 11.87
C PHE A 469 -23.01 -7.72 11.59
N ASP A 470 -23.46 -8.29 10.49
CA ASP A 470 -23.04 -9.62 10.04
C ASP A 470 -21.75 -9.51 9.21
N LEU A 471 -20.69 -9.07 9.86
CA LEU A 471 -19.32 -9.06 9.33
C LEU A 471 -18.79 -10.51 9.31
N ARG A 472 -19.47 -11.39 8.55
CA ARG A 472 -19.02 -12.77 8.38
C ARG A 472 -17.69 -12.76 7.65
N PRO A 473 -16.63 -13.41 8.19
CA PRO A 473 -15.43 -13.63 7.42
C PRO A 473 -15.80 -14.47 6.20
N ARG A 474 -15.37 -14.05 5.01
CA ARG A 474 -15.37 -14.94 3.85
C ARG A 474 -14.40 -16.07 4.17
N VAL A 475 -14.90 -17.28 4.28
CA VAL A 475 -14.06 -18.47 4.38
C VAL A 475 -13.33 -18.61 3.04
N ASP A 476 -12.06 -18.25 3.01
CA ASP A 476 -11.21 -18.54 1.87
C ASP A 476 -11.05 -20.06 1.76
N ARG A 477 -11.74 -20.65 0.79
CA ARG A 477 -11.66 -22.11 0.50
C ARG A 477 -10.29 -22.55 0.00
N SER A 478 -9.37 -21.61 -0.29
CA SER A 478 -8.01 -21.93 -0.76
C SER A 478 -7.06 -22.31 0.38
N ALA A 479 -7.25 -21.79 1.59
CA ALA A 479 -6.41 -22.12 2.75
C ALA A 479 -6.67 -23.51 3.35
N ALA A 480 -7.82 -24.13 3.08
CA ALA A 480 -8.17 -25.43 3.61
C ALA A 480 -7.39 -26.61 2.96
N ARG A 481 -6.64 -26.38 1.87
CA ARG A 481 -5.82 -27.41 1.20
C ARG A 481 -4.36 -27.47 1.64
N ALA A 482 -3.88 -26.53 2.45
CA ALA A 482 -2.47 -26.43 2.84
C ALA A 482 -2.13 -27.04 4.22
N VAL A 483 -3.10 -27.63 4.93
CA VAL A 483 -2.90 -28.19 6.29
C VAL A 483 -3.03 -29.72 6.32
N THR A 484 -3.21 -30.36 5.18
CA THR A 484 -3.21 -31.85 5.05
C THR A 484 -2.19 -32.30 4.01
N GLY A 485 -0.94 -31.88 4.18
CA GLY A 485 0.21 -32.37 3.44
C GLY A 485 1.38 -32.61 4.36
#